data_a5184fbbdd94d8577b3e2f76f61643cd
#
_entry.id   a5184fbbdd94d8577b3e2f76f61643cd
#
_cell.length_a   1.000
_cell.length_b   1.000
_cell.length_c   1.000
_cell.angle_alpha   90.00
_cell.angle_beta   90.00
_cell.angle_gamma   90.00
#
_symmetry.space_group_name_H-M   'P 1'
#
loop_
_entity.id
_entity.type
_entity.pdbx_description
1 polymer ?
#
loop_
_entity_poly.entity_id
_entity_poly.type
_entity_poly.pdbx_seq_one_letter_code
_entity_poly.pdbx_strand_id
1 'polypeptide(L)'
;MSNLILVDNYLKILQEIGRWKVISYVDLYNSLYLSESYSNFTRKIKKLEKGGFVKSLLGNNRRKYVHLTESGCQLSSSNVGLIDEVTLNHDLITTNVVNQLTKHKTFLSGMICSREVEGDLIPDGVVFGRKKAIDFKMAIEVELTQKSKRRVIEKFGQYAKSSEYDYCLYVMNKESIYRSYIRIIKEMSEEVRRRIIFI
;
A
#
# COMPACT_ATOMS: atom_id res chain seq x y z
N MET A 1 -0.70 -2.96 -34.59
CA MET A 1 -1.11 -2.66 -33.20
C MET A 1 -2.60 -2.86 -33.12
N SER A 2 -3.08 -3.86 -32.40
CA SER A 2 -4.52 -4.09 -32.23
C SER A 2 -5.05 -3.03 -31.28
N ASN A 3 -5.95 -2.17 -31.76
CA ASN A 3 -6.67 -1.21 -30.91
C ASN A 3 -7.40 -1.98 -29.81
N LEU A 4 -6.86 -1.97 -28.61
CA LEU A 4 -7.57 -2.48 -27.43
C LEU A 4 -8.64 -1.44 -27.10
N ILE A 5 -9.88 -1.70 -27.51
CA ILE A 5 -11.03 -0.90 -27.06
C ILE A 5 -11.18 -1.21 -25.57
N LEU A 6 -10.79 -0.26 -24.72
CA LEU A 6 -10.90 -0.37 -23.27
C LEU A 6 -12.39 -0.20 -22.89
N VAL A 7 -13.06 -1.30 -22.74
CA VAL A 7 -14.41 -1.36 -22.14
C VAL A 7 -14.27 -1.08 -20.64
N ASP A 8 -15.29 -0.52 -20.00
CA ASP A 8 -15.33 -0.11 -18.56
C ASP A 8 -14.63 -1.05 -17.58
N ASN A 9 -14.70 -2.36 -17.80
CA ASN A 9 -14.06 -3.35 -16.95
C ASN A 9 -12.51 -3.31 -16.98
N TYR A 10 -11.89 -2.92 -18.09
CA TYR A 10 -10.44 -2.81 -18.16
C TYR A 10 -9.94 -1.58 -17.41
N LEU A 11 -10.66 -0.46 -17.52
CA LEU A 11 -10.33 0.76 -16.79
C LEU A 11 -10.44 0.55 -15.29
N LYS A 12 -11.49 -0.12 -14.81
CA LYS A 12 -11.63 -0.50 -13.39
C LYS A 12 -10.47 -1.36 -12.89
N ILE A 13 -10.02 -2.33 -13.69
CA ILE A 13 -8.85 -3.14 -13.36
C ILE A 13 -7.59 -2.26 -13.22
N LEU A 14 -7.34 -1.37 -14.17
CA LEU A 14 -6.18 -0.47 -14.13
C LEU A 14 -6.24 0.47 -12.92
N GLN A 15 -7.40 1.07 -12.64
CA GLN A 15 -7.60 1.95 -11.49
C GLN A 15 -7.36 1.22 -10.17
N GLU A 16 -7.86 -0.02 -10.02
CA GLU A 16 -7.63 -0.80 -8.81
C GLU A 16 -6.15 -1.20 -8.67
N ILE A 17 -5.47 -1.58 -9.75
CA ILE A 17 -4.01 -1.82 -9.71
C ILE A 17 -3.29 -0.53 -9.28
N GLY A 18 -3.67 0.63 -9.84
CA GLY A 18 -3.09 1.92 -9.49
C GLY A 18 -3.25 2.28 -8.01
N ARG A 19 -4.38 1.95 -7.41
CA ARG A 19 -4.62 2.15 -5.97
C ARG A 19 -3.63 1.39 -5.08
N TRP A 20 -3.20 0.20 -5.53
CA TRP A 20 -2.36 -0.71 -4.77
C TRP A 20 -0.87 -0.63 -5.15
N LYS A 21 -0.51 0.08 -6.22
CA LYS A 21 0.82 0.11 -6.82
C LYS A 21 1.25 -1.26 -7.35
N VAL A 22 1.24 -2.30 -6.51
CA VAL A 22 1.44 -3.70 -6.86
C VAL A 22 0.49 -4.58 -6.08
N ILE A 23 -0.23 -5.47 -6.75
CA ILE A 23 -1.25 -6.32 -6.10
C ILE A 23 -1.19 -7.75 -6.64
N SER A 24 -1.51 -8.74 -5.79
CA SER A 24 -1.63 -10.12 -6.27
C SER A 24 -2.86 -10.28 -7.16
N TYR A 25 -2.78 -11.20 -8.14
CA TYR A 25 -3.91 -11.51 -9.02
C TYR A 25 -5.17 -11.92 -8.25
N VAL A 26 -4.99 -12.69 -7.17
CA VAL A 26 -6.11 -13.16 -6.34
C VAL A 26 -6.75 -12.02 -5.57
N ASP A 27 -5.94 -11.16 -4.94
CA ASP A 27 -6.46 -10.03 -4.18
C ASP A 27 -7.13 -9.01 -5.11
N LEU A 28 -6.55 -8.75 -6.30
CA LEU A 28 -7.15 -7.88 -7.31
C LEU A 28 -8.49 -8.42 -7.81
N TYR A 29 -8.59 -9.72 -8.09
CA TYR A 29 -9.84 -10.35 -8.49
C TYR A 29 -10.93 -10.20 -7.42
N ASN A 30 -10.56 -10.43 -6.17
CA ASN A 30 -11.47 -10.34 -5.03
C ASN A 30 -11.91 -8.88 -4.76
N SER A 31 -11.02 -7.89 -4.93
CA SER A 31 -11.35 -6.47 -4.68
C SER A 31 -12.32 -5.89 -5.71
N LEU A 32 -12.31 -6.42 -6.92
CA LEU A 32 -13.15 -5.92 -8.02
C LEU A 32 -14.59 -6.46 -8.00
N TYR A 33 -14.90 -7.44 -7.14
CA TYR A 33 -16.24 -8.06 -7.08
C TYR A 33 -16.81 -8.42 -8.46
N LEU A 34 -15.96 -8.98 -9.34
CA LEU A 34 -16.34 -9.29 -10.72
C LEU A 34 -17.33 -10.46 -10.76
N SER A 35 -18.35 -10.35 -11.61
CA SER A 35 -19.30 -11.44 -11.89
C SER A 35 -18.70 -12.53 -12.80
N GLU A 36 -17.51 -12.30 -13.36
CA GLU A 36 -16.82 -13.24 -14.25
C GLU A 36 -15.94 -14.24 -13.49
N SER A 37 -15.60 -15.33 -14.16
CA SER A 37 -14.68 -16.32 -13.59
C SER A 37 -13.24 -15.79 -13.49
N TYR A 38 -12.47 -16.33 -12.54
CA TYR A 38 -11.03 -16.03 -12.38
C TYR A 38 -10.23 -16.29 -13.67
N SER A 39 -10.62 -17.33 -14.46
CA SER A 39 -10.00 -17.61 -15.75
C SER A 39 -10.21 -16.48 -16.77
N ASN A 40 -11.41 -15.91 -16.84
CA ASN A 40 -11.70 -14.77 -17.72
C ASN A 40 -10.96 -13.52 -17.27
N PHE A 41 -10.93 -13.26 -15.97
CA PHE A 41 -10.15 -12.19 -15.38
C PHE A 41 -8.67 -12.30 -15.75
N THR A 42 -8.04 -13.47 -15.59
CA THR A 42 -6.62 -13.65 -15.94
C THR A 42 -6.34 -13.46 -17.42
N ARG A 43 -7.31 -13.81 -18.31
CA ARG A 43 -7.21 -13.50 -19.75
C ARG A 43 -7.22 -11.98 -20.00
N LYS A 44 -8.01 -11.21 -19.25
CA LYS A 44 -8.01 -9.73 -19.34
C LYS A 44 -6.68 -9.14 -18.90
N ILE A 45 -6.10 -9.62 -17.79
CA ILE A 45 -4.75 -9.18 -17.38
C ILE A 45 -3.72 -9.45 -18.48
N LYS A 46 -3.72 -10.66 -19.08
CA LYS A 46 -2.83 -10.98 -20.21
C LYS A 46 -3.03 -10.07 -21.42
N LYS A 47 -4.28 -9.65 -21.72
CA LYS A 47 -4.54 -8.67 -22.78
C LYS A 47 -3.99 -7.27 -22.45
N LEU A 48 -4.17 -6.82 -21.21
CA LEU A 48 -3.58 -5.56 -20.73
C LEU A 48 -2.05 -5.61 -20.76
N GLU A 49 -1.45 -6.73 -20.41
CA GLU A 49 -0.01 -6.95 -20.47
C GLU A 49 0.51 -6.92 -21.90
N LYS A 50 -0.16 -7.62 -22.85
CA LYS A 50 0.14 -7.58 -24.28
C LYS A 50 -0.04 -6.17 -24.87
N GLY A 51 -1.00 -5.39 -24.34
CA GLY A 51 -1.23 -3.98 -24.69
C GLY A 51 -0.21 -3.02 -24.10
N GLY A 52 0.68 -3.49 -23.20
CA GLY A 52 1.71 -2.65 -22.58
C GLY A 52 1.23 -1.78 -21.42
N PHE A 53 0.04 -2.04 -20.86
CA PHE A 53 -0.53 -1.24 -19.76
C PHE A 53 -0.15 -1.75 -18.38
N VAL A 54 0.11 -3.05 -18.26
CA VAL A 54 0.54 -3.69 -17.02
C VAL A 54 1.74 -4.60 -17.25
N LYS A 55 2.48 -4.89 -16.18
CA LYS A 55 3.49 -5.96 -16.13
C LYS A 55 3.17 -6.90 -14.99
N SER A 56 3.39 -8.19 -15.23
CA SER A 56 3.26 -9.23 -14.22
C SER A 56 4.62 -9.62 -13.68
N LEU A 57 4.66 -9.97 -12.41
CA LEU A 57 5.85 -10.50 -11.75
C LEU A 57 5.49 -11.71 -10.87
N LEU A 58 6.45 -12.58 -10.64
CA LEU A 58 6.32 -13.73 -9.76
C LEU A 58 7.04 -13.42 -8.44
N GLY A 59 6.30 -13.39 -7.34
CA GLY A 59 6.88 -13.21 -6.01
C GLY A 59 7.56 -14.48 -5.49
N ASN A 60 8.37 -14.34 -4.43
CA ASN A 60 9.10 -15.42 -3.78
C ASN A 60 8.19 -16.55 -3.26
N ASN A 61 6.92 -16.25 -2.99
CA ASN A 61 5.87 -17.19 -2.56
C ASN A 61 5.15 -17.87 -3.74
N ARG A 62 5.68 -17.78 -4.97
CA ARG A 62 5.09 -18.24 -6.22
C ARG A 62 3.72 -17.60 -6.56
N ARG A 63 3.32 -16.53 -5.88
CA ARG A 63 2.14 -15.75 -6.24
C ARG A 63 2.45 -14.82 -7.41
N LYS A 64 1.48 -14.68 -8.31
CA LYS A 64 1.56 -13.69 -9.39
C LYS A 64 1.05 -12.35 -8.89
N TYR A 65 1.82 -11.33 -9.16
CA TYR A 65 1.49 -9.94 -8.89
C TYR A 65 1.43 -9.17 -10.20
N VAL A 66 0.76 -8.03 -10.18
CA VAL A 66 0.63 -7.13 -11.32
C VAL A 66 0.81 -5.68 -10.85
N HIS A 67 1.42 -4.88 -11.70
CA HIS A 67 1.57 -3.43 -11.51
C HIS A 67 1.35 -2.69 -12.84
N LEU A 68 1.11 -1.38 -12.77
CA LEU A 68 0.98 -0.54 -13.96
C LEU A 68 2.34 -0.29 -14.60
N THR A 69 2.33 -0.10 -15.92
CA THR A 69 3.40 0.56 -16.67
C THR A 69 3.13 2.06 -16.70
N GLU A 70 4.04 2.84 -17.27
CA GLU A 70 3.82 4.26 -17.50
C GLU A 70 2.53 4.53 -18.29
N SER A 71 2.31 3.81 -19.40
CA SER A 71 1.07 3.88 -20.17
C SER A 71 -0.16 3.49 -19.35
N GLY A 72 -0.04 2.52 -18.46
CA GLY A 72 -1.11 2.13 -17.55
C GLY A 72 -1.42 3.21 -16.50
N CYS A 73 -0.39 3.86 -15.96
CA CYS A 73 -0.55 4.98 -15.02
C CYS A 73 -1.27 6.16 -15.68
N GLN A 74 -0.84 6.56 -16.88
CA GLN A 74 -1.47 7.64 -17.63
C GLN A 74 -2.95 7.35 -17.89
N LEU A 75 -3.27 6.13 -18.30
CA LEU A 75 -4.64 5.75 -18.64
C LEU A 75 -5.55 5.63 -17.42
N SER A 76 -5.04 5.15 -16.29
CA SER A 76 -5.81 5.02 -15.04
C SER A 76 -5.88 6.30 -14.22
N SER A 77 -5.18 7.36 -14.63
CA SER A 77 -4.98 8.59 -13.84
C SER A 77 -4.38 8.28 -12.46
N SER A 78 -3.52 7.26 -12.38
CA SER A 78 -2.89 6.86 -11.13
C SER A 78 -1.63 7.67 -10.86
N ASN A 79 -1.55 8.26 -9.68
CA ASN A 79 -0.38 9.01 -9.19
C ASN A 79 0.55 8.15 -8.32
N VAL A 80 0.28 6.87 -8.20
CA VAL A 80 1.12 5.95 -7.41
C VAL A 80 2.28 5.49 -8.27
N GLY A 81 3.40 6.16 -8.23
CA GLY A 81 4.60 6.00 -9.06
C GLY A 81 4.94 4.58 -9.55
N LEU A 82 5.83 4.48 -10.51
CA LEU A 82 6.26 3.20 -11.09
C LEU A 82 6.97 2.33 -10.05
N ILE A 83 6.94 1.03 -10.27
CA ILE A 83 7.69 0.07 -9.44
C ILE A 83 9.16 0.16 -9.79
N ASP A 84 9.98 0.35 -8.75
CA ASP A 84 11.43 0.19 -8.79
C ASP A 84 11.80 -1.17 -8.18
N GLU A 85 12.71 -1.89 -8.81
CA GLU A 85 13.20 -3.19 -8.31
C GLU A 85 13.78 -3.08 -6.89
N VAL A 86 14.42 -1.95 -6.57
CA VAL A 86 14.99 -1.70 -5.23
C VAL A 86 13.90 -1.59 -4.16
N THR A 87 12.75 -1.01 -4.48
CA THR A 87 11.64 -0.80 -3.55
C THR A 87 10.58 -1.88 -3.62
N LEU A 88 10.63 -2.78 -4.60
CA LEU A 88 9.61 -3.79 -4.85
C LEU A 88 9.24 -4.61 -3.61
N ASN A 89 10.22 -5.09 -2.86
CA ASN A 89 9.96 -5.88 -1.66
C ASN A 89 9.23 -5.06 -0.58
N HIS A 90 9.59 -3.81 -0.43
CA HIS A 90 8.92 -2.87 0.47
C HIS A 90 7.47 -2.63 0.02
N ASP A 91 7.26 -2.35 -1.27
CA ASP A 91 5.94 -2.09 -1.85
C ASP A 91 5.01 -3.32 -1.73
N LEU A 92 5.54 -4.53 -1.94
CA LEU A 92 4.81 -5.79 -1.72
C LEU A 92 4.39 -5.98 -0.27
N ILE A 93 5.27 -5.70 0.70
CA ILE A 93 4.94 -5.81 2.13
C ILE A 93 3.88 -4.78 2.48
N THR A 94 4.05 -3.52 2.07
CA THR A 94 3.09 -2.45 2.33
C THR A 94 1.71 -2.81 1.79
N THR A 95 1.63 -3.21 0.52
CA THR A 95 0.36 -3.64 -0.11
C THR A 95 -0.27 -4.80 0.64
N ASN A 96 0.51 -5.82 1.02
CA ASN A 96 -0.02 -6.96 1.76
C ASN A 96 -0.58 -6.54 3.12
N VAL A 97 0.13 -5.68 3.86
CA VAL A 97 -0.33 -5.18 5.17
C VAL A 97 -1.63 -4.41 5.04
N VAL A 98 -1.68 -3.40 4.16
CA VAL A 98 -2.88 -2.58 3.94
C VAL A 98 -4.05 -3.45 3.49
N ASN A 99 -3.83 -4.38 2.55
CA ASN A 99 -4.87 -5.30 2.07
C ASN A 99 -5.36 -6.25 3.18
N GLN A 100 -4.49 -6.76 4.06
CA GLN A 100 -4.93 -7.59 5.19
C GLN A 100 -5.74 -6.79 6.20
N LEU A 101 -5.34 -5.56 6.50
CA LEU A 101 -6.11 -4.67 7.38
C LEU A 101 -7.51 -4.43 6.84
N THR A 102 -7.66 -4.14 5.53
CA THR A 102 -8.97 -3.89 4.92
C THR A 102 -9.92 -5.09 4.90
N LYS A 103 -9.42 -6.31 5.13
CA LYS A 103 -10.27 -7.51 5.34
C LYS A 103 -10.91 -7.54 6.73
N HIS A 104 -10.41 -6.79 7.68
CA HIS A 104 -10.97 -6.72 9.03
C HIS A 104 -12.08 -5.67 9.07
N LYS A 105 -13.25 -6.03 9.67
CA LYS A 105 -14.47 -5.21 9.69
C LYS A 105 -14.33 -3.79 10.26
N THR A 106 -13.27 -3.52 11.01
CA THR A 106 -12.98 -2.18 11.57
C THR A 106 -12.44 -1.23 10.50
N PHE A 107 -11.82 -1.74 9.44
CA PHE A 107 -11.26 -0.93 8.37
C PHE A 107 -12.19 -0.91 7.16
N LEU A 108 -12.46 0.28 6.65
CA LEU A 108 -13.41 0.52 5.56
C LEU A 108 -12.72 0.50 4.19
N SER A 109 -11.50 1.04 4.13
CA SER A 109 -10.70 1.12 2.90
C SER A 109 -9.23 1.34 3.21
N GLY A 110 -8.38 1.19 2.20
CA GLY A 110 -6.96 1.48 2.29
C GLY A 110 -6.36 1.76 0.92
N MET A 111 -5.19 2.39 0.89
CA MET A 111 -4.45 2.73 -0.32
C MET A 111 -2.96 2.81 -0.03
N ILE A 112 -2.16 2.68 -1.08
CA ILE A 112 -0.72 2.94 -1.03
C ILE A 112 -0.49 4.41 -1.37
N CYS A 113 0.47 5.07 -0.70
CA CYS A 113 0.78 6.46 -0.96
C CYS A 113 1.93 6.60 -1.96
N SER A 114 1.90 7.67 -2.76
CA SER A 114 3.01 8.06 -3.62
C SER A 114 4.06 8.82 -2.81
N ARG A 115 5.34 8.59 -3.12
CA ARG A 115 6.48 9.25 -2.45
C ARG A 115 6.93 10.54 -3.12
N GLU A 116 6.17 11.09 -4.05
CA GLU A 116 6.63 12.14 -4.97
C GLU A 116 6.54 13.58 -4.44
N VAL A 117 6.05 13.79 -3.21
CA VAL A 117 5.94 15.15 -2.66
C VAL A 117 7.01 15.37 -1.60
N GLU A 118 7.96 16.25 -1.90
CA GLU A 118 9.04 16.61 -0.99
C GLU A 118 8.51 17.53 0.14
N GLY A 119 8.76 17.16 1.38
CA GLY A 119 8.43 17.98 2.55
C GLY A 119 7.19 17.57 3.34
N ASP A 120 6.29 16.78 2.78
CA ASP A 120 5.09 16.31 3.48
C ASP A 120 5.33 15.02 4.28
N LEU A 121 4.54 14.83 5.35
CA LEU A 121 4.51 13.58 6.10
C LEU A 121 3.73 12.52 5.31
N ILE A 122 4.41 11.87 4.34
CA ILE A 122 3.79 10.87 3.48
C ILE A 122 4.12 9.47 4.02
N PRO A 123 3.12 8.70 4.49
CA PRO A 123 3.29 7.31 4.88
C PRO A 123 3.45 6.40 3.66
N ASP A 124 3.87 5.15 3.88
CA ASP A 124 3.91 4.14 2.81
C ASP A 124 2.50 3.73 2.35
N GLY A 125 1.53 3.76 3.26
CA GLY A 125 0.12 3.53 2.97
C GLY A 125 -0.80 4.14 4.01
N VAL A 126 -2.09 4.16 3.71
CA VAL A 126 -3.13 4.69 4.60
C VAL A 126 -4.30 3.71 4.65
N VAL A 127 -4.87 3.54 5.83
CA VAL A 127 -6.14 2.85 6.03
C VAL A 127 -7.14 3.77 6.73
N PHE A 128 -8.38 3.70 6.28
CA PHE A 128 -9.51 4.39 6.88
C PHE A 128 -10.33 3.37 7.66
N GLY A 129 -10.68 3.68 8.87
CA GLY A 129 -11.44 2.78 9.72
C GLY A 129 -12.53 3.49 10.51
N ARG A 130 -13.36 2.67 11.18
CA ARG A 130 -14.42 3.15 12.07
C ARG A 130 -14.50 2.29 13.31
N LYS A 131 -14.48 2.93 14.48
CA LYS A 131 -14.63 2.26 15.78
C LYS A 131 -15.66 3.01 16.62
N LYS A 132 -16.70 2.33 17.08
CA LYS A 132 -17.79 2.92 17.88
C LYS A 132 -18.35 4.21 17.25
N ALA A 133 -18.64 4.16 15.94
CA ALA A 133 -19.15 5.30 15.14
C ALA A 133 -18.17 6.49 14.96
N ILE A 134 -16.92 6.37 15.41
CA ILE A 134 -15.88 7.37 15.20
C ILE A 134 -14.98 6.90 14.06
N ASP A 135 -14.86 7.72 13.03
CA ASP A 135 -13.95 7.49 11.91
C ASP A 135 -12.53 7.82 12.33
N PHE A 136 -11.57 7.07 11.81
CA PHE A 136 -10.15 7.33 12.02
C PHE A 136 -9.34 7.06 10.75
N LYS A 137 -8.22 7.75 10.63
CA LYS A 137 -7.24 7.57 9.56
C LYS A 137 -5.91 7.12 10.16
N MET A 138 -5.40 6.00 9.71
CA MET A 138 -4.16 5.42 10.20
C MET A 138 -3.11 5.35 9.11
N ALA A 139 -1.97 5.98 9.35
CA ALA A 139 -0.77 5.88 8.54
C ALA A 139 -0.13 4.51 8.71
N ILE A 140 0.44 3.94 7.65
CA ILE A 140 1.20 2.69 7.66
C ILE A 140 2.63 2.98 7.25
N GLU A 141 3.59 2.58 8.07
CA GLU A 141 5.02 2.68 7.83
C GLU A 141 5.67 1.29 7.86
N VAL A 142 6.40 0.94 6.83
CA VAL A 142 7.09 -0.35 6.73
C VAL A 142 8.59 -0.13 6.88
N GLU A 143 9.16 -0.66 7.95
CA GLU A 143 10.59 -0.50 8.26
C GLU A 143 11.35 -1.81 8.09
N LEU A 144 12.06 -1.93 6.98
CA LEU A 144 12.86 -3.11 6.64
C LEU A 144 14.31 -2.99 7.10
N THR A 145 14.75 -1.76 7.42
CA THR A 145 16.13 -1.44 7.84
C THR A 145 16.12 -0.51 9.04
N GLN A 146 17.09 -0.69 9.94
CA GLN A 146 17.26 0.18 11.09
C GLN A 146 17.57 1.62 10.65
N LYS A 147 16.79 2.59 11.14
CA LYS A 147 17.07 4.02 10.98
C LYS A 147 17.83 4.56 12.20
N SER A 148 18.45 5.72 12.07
CA SER A 148 19.08 6.40 13.21
C SER A 148 18.03 6.79 14.27
N LYS A 149 18.41 6.75 15.56
CA LYS A 149 17.54 7.14 16.68
C LYS A 149 16.92 8.53 16.46
N ARG A 150 17.70 9.49 15.99
CA ARG A 150 17.24 10.86 15.70
C ARG A 150 16.10 10.85 14.68
N ARG A 151 16.27 10.17 13.54
CA ARG A 151 15.23 10.11 12.48
C ARG A 151 13.97 9.44 12.97
N VAL A 152 14.07 8.40 13.81
CA VAL A 152 12.90 7.72 14.39
C VAL A 152 12.13 8.66 15.32
N ILE A 153 12.83 9.37 16.22
CA ILE A 153 12.23 10.35 17.14
C ILE A 153 11.53 11.47 16.37
N GLU A 154 12.20 12.05 15.37
CA GLU A 154 11.63 13.10 14.52
C GLU A 154 10.34 12.63 13.85
N LYS A 155 10.34 11.43 13.25
CA LYS A 155 9.17 10.87 12.55
C LYS A 155 8.02 10.54 13.51
N PHE A 156 8.31 9.97 14.69
CA PHE A 156 7.28 9.76 15.72
C PHE A 156 6.65 11.07 16.18
N GLY A 157 7.47 12.12 16.38
CA GLY A 157 6.98 13.45 16.73
C GLY A 157 6.12 14.10 15.65
N GLN A 158 6.45 13.88 14.37
CA GLN A 158 5.64 14.36 13.25
C GLN A 158 4.26 13.69 13.24
N TYR A 159 4.18 12.36 13.39
CA TYR A 159 2.89 11.65 13.45
C TYR A 159 2.08 12.04 14.69
N ALA A 160 2.72 12.24 15.83
CA ALA A 160 2.02 12.65 17.04
C ALA A 160 1.40 14.05 16.94
N LYS A 161 2.02 14.95 16.18
CA LYS A 161 1.54 16.32 15.94
C LYS A 161 0.63 16.44 14.72
N SER A 162 0.55 15.41 13.89
CA SER A 162 -0.28 15.45 12.68
C SER A 162 -1.76 15.58 13.02
N SER A 163 -2.44 16.48 12.33
CA SER A 163 -3.90 16.56 12.32
C SER A 163 -4.52 15.65 11.25
N GLU A 164 -3.70 15.09 10.37
CA GLU A 164 -4.15 14.25 9.26
C GLU A 164 -4.32 12.79 9.65
N TYR A 165 -3.48 12.28 10.57
CA TYR A 165 -3.49 10.87 10.98
C TYR A 165 -3.76 10.75 12.47
N ASP A 166 -4.74 9.92 12.84
CA ASP A 166 -5.06 9.62 14.23
C ASP A 166 -4.05 8.66 14.85
N TYR A 167 -3.54 7.73 14.04
CA TYR A 167 -2.57 6.70 14.43
C TYR A 167 -1.53 6.48 13.35
N CYS A 168 -0.37 5.94 13.74
CA CYS A 168 0.63 5.43 12.82
C CYS A 168 1.03 4.00 13.23
N LEU A 169 0.86 3.06 12.31
CA LEU A 169 1.25 1.66 12.47
C LEU A 169 2.61 1.43 11.83
N TYR A 170 3.60 1.08 12.63
CA TYR A 170 4.90 0.64 12.18
C TYR A 170 4.95 -0.89 12.04
N VAL A 171 5.24 -1.35 10.84
CA VAL A 171 5.39 -2.76 10.48
C VAL A 171 6.86 -3.08 10.30
N MET A 172 7.35 -4.08 11.00
CA MET A 172 8.76 -4.42 11.02
C MET A 172 8.99 -5.89 10.69
N ASN A 173 9.99 -6.17 9.84
CA ASN A 173 10.34 -7.54 9.45
C ASN A 173 11.42 -8.18 10.32
N LYS A 174 11.99 -7.44 11.28
CA LYS A 174 13.08 -7.91 12.15
C LYS A 174 12.85 -7.54 13.60
N GLU A 175 12.96 -8.51 14.46
CA GLU A 175 12.85 -8.35 15.92
C GLU A 175 13.85 -7.30 16.48
N SER A 176 15.04 -7.18 15.90
CA SER A 176 16.04 -6.19 16.31
C SER A 176 15.58 -4.76 16.07
N ILE A 177 14.91 -4.51 14.95
CA ILE A 177 14.32 -3.19 14.61
C ILE A 177 13.20 -2.90 15.59
N TYR A 178 12.26 -3.85 15.78
CA TYR A 178 11.15 -3.74 16.71
C TYR A 178 11.64 -3.38 18.13
N ARG A 179 12.61 -4.12 18.69
CA ARG A 179 13.14 -3.84 20.02
C ARG A 179 13.79 -2.47 20.14
N SER A 180 14.47 -2.02 19.07
CA SER A 180 15.08 -0.69 19.03
C SER A 180 14.03 0.42 19.08
N TYR A 181 12.96 0.29 18.28
CA TYR A 181 11.88 1.26 18.23
C TYR A 181 11.05 1.28 19.51
N ILE A 182 10.81 0.11 20.14
CA ILE A 182 10.18 0.02 21.46
C ILE A 182 11.00 0.72 22.55
N ARG A 183 12.34 0.68 22.51
CA ARG A 183 13.16 1.46 23.46
C ARG A 183 12.97 2.95 23.25
N ILE A 184 13.00 3.39 21.99
CA ILE A 184 12.85 4.82 21.65
C ILE A 184 11.48 5.34 22.10
N ILE A 185 10.40 4.63 21.80
CA ILE A 185 9.04 5.11 22.13
C ILE A 185 8.82 5.19 23.65
N LYS A 186 9.43 4.34 24.46
CA LYS A 186 9.36 4.39 25.93
C LYS A 186 9.94 5.67 26.53
N GLU A 187 10.88 6.30 25.85
CA GLU A 187 11.50 7.56 26.26
C GLU A 187 10.69 8.80 25.84
N MET A 188 9.63 8.63 25.04
CA MET A 188 8.79 9.71 24.52
C MET A 188 7.57 9.99 25.40
N SER A 189 6.92 11.13 25.14
CA SER A 189 5.72 11.56 25.86
C SER A 189 4.56 10.57 25.68
N GLU A 190 3.60 10.58 26.59
CA GLU A 190 2.42 9.73 26.54
C GLU A 190 1.58 10.00 25.28
N GLU A 191 1.51 11.26 24.85
CA GLU A 191 0.81 11.67 23.63
C GLU A 191 1.36 10.92 22.39
N VAL A 192 2.69 10.87 22.23
CA VAL A 192 3.34 10.13 21.16
C VAL A 192 3.06 8.64 21.27
N ARG A 193 3.19 8.07 22.49
CA ARG A 193 2.98 6.64 22.73
C ARG A 193 1.56 6.16 22.41
N ARG A 194 0.55 7.03 22.57
CA ARG A 194 -0.85 6.70 22.27
C ARG A 194 -1.15 6.62 20.78
N ARG A 195 -0.36 7.29 19.94
CA ARG A 195 -0.58 7.36 18.49
C ARG A 195 0.25 6.35 17.69
N ILE A 196 1.35 5.86 18.25
CA ILE A 196 2.27 4.96 17.55
C ILE A 196 1.99 3.51 17.95
N ILE A 197 1.75 2.65 16.98
CA ILE A 197 1.44 1.23 17.12
C ILE A 197 2.54 0.42 16.42
N PHE A 198 2.89 -0.75 16.93
CA PHE A 198 3.93 -1.62 16.36
C PHE A 198 3.41 -3.05 16.17
N ILE A 199 3.78 -3.67 15.03
CA ILE A 199 3.58 -5.09 14.74
C ILE A 199 4.82 -5.70 14.09
#